data_9d23313f6ba71790e6c4fff391eea6f7
#
_entry.id   9d23313f6ba71790e6c4fff391eea6f7
#
_cell.length_a   1.000
_cell.length_b   1.000
_cell.length_c   1.000
_cell.angle_alpha   90.00
_cell.angle_beta   90.00
_cell.angle_gamma   90.00
#
_symmetry.space_group_name_H-M   'P 1'
#
loop_
_entity.id
_entity.type
_entity.pdbx_description
1 polymer ?
#
loop_
_entity_poly.entity_id
_entity_poly.type
_entity_poly.pdbx_seq_one_letter_code
_entity_poly.pdbx_strand_id
1 'polypeptide(L)'
;MPFIQCDIRRGRSEAQKRQLFDKINAVVSRVTGAPTSSILILIREHAGNQFMEGGELLPDYVTGPNGEDLAGEAALKQRSN
;
A
#
# COMPACT_ATOMS: atom_id res chain seq x y z
N MET A 1 0.33 19.26 12.77
CA MET A 1 1.08 18.38 11.85
C MET A 1 0.24 17.14 11.57
N PRO A 2 -0.18 16.92 10.31
CA PRO A 2 -0.87 15.68 9.99
C PRO A 2 0.07 14.47 10.10
N PHE A 3 -0.46 13.37 10.61
CA PHE A 3 0.27 12.11 10.73
C PHE A 3 -0.55 11.01 10.07
N ILE A 4 -0.01 10.44 9.00
CA ILE A 4 -0.67 9.40 8.21
C ILE A 4 0.05 8.08 8.45
N GLN A 5 -0.70 7.05 8.81
CA GLN A 5 -0.18 5.69 8.96
C GLN A 5 -0.82 4.79 7.92
N CYS A 6 0.00 4.00 7.24
CA CYS A 6 -0.46 3.10 6.18
C CYS A 6 0.15 1.73 6.40
N ASP A 7 -0.70 0.71 6.45
CA ASP A 7 -0.26 -0.68 6.57
C ASP A 7 -0.50 -1.38 5.25
N ILE A 8 0.55 -1.98 4.69
CA ILE A 8 0.47 -2.65 3.39
C ILE A 8 1.16 -4.01 3.46
N ARG A 9 0.78 -4.90 2.53
CA ARG A 9 1.50 -6.16 2.34
C ARG A 9 2.86 -5.87 1.71
N ARG A 10 3.89 -6.61 2.15
CA ARG A 10 5.23 -6.50 1.56
C ARG A 10 5.25 -7.05 0.15
N GLY A 11 6.21 -6.63 -0.65
CA GLY A 11 6.45 -7.12 -2.01
C GLY A 11 6.50 -6.02 -3.06
N ARG A 12 6.09 -4.80 -2.73
CA ARG A 12 6.22 -3.67 -3.64
C ARG A 12 7.68 -3.24 -3.76
N SER A 13 8.05 -2.70 -4.94
CA SER A 13 9.39 -2.18 -5.15
C SER A 13 9.62 -0.90 -4.35
N GLU A 14 10.89 -0.56 -4.14
CA GLU A 14 11.24 0.70 -3.48
C GLU A 14 10.69 1.91 -4.25
N ALA A 15 10.69 1.84 -5.59
CA ALA A 15 10.15 2.92 -6.42
C ALA A 15 8.65 3.10 -6.19
N GLN A 16 7.90 2.00 -6.08
CA GLN A 16 6.47 2.06 -5.79
C GLN A 16 6.19 2.65 -4.41
N LYS A 17 6.98 2.27 -3.41
CA LYS A 17 6.83 2.83 -2.06
C LYS A 17 7.13 4.32 -2.06
N ARG A 18 8.17 4.75 -2.77
CA ARG A 18 8.48 6.18 -2.87
C ARG A 18 7.35 6.96 -3.51
N GLN A 19 6.75 6.42 -4.58
CA GLN A 19 5.59 7.06 -5.21
C GLN A 19 4.41 7.15 -4.26
N LEU A 20 4.19 6.12 -3.45
CA LEU A 20 3.11 6.13 -2.46
C LEU A 20 3.32 7.26 -1.45
N PHE A 21 4.53 7.38 -0.89
CA PHE A 21 4.86 8.50 0.00
C PHE A 21 4.60 9.85 -0.66
N ASP A 22 5.11 10.04 -1.87
CA ASP A 22 5.03 11.33 -2.56
C ASP A 22 3.59 11.72 -2.87
N LYS A 23 2.76 10.77 -3.29
CA LYS A 23 1.36 11.05 -3.62
C LYS A 23 0.52 11.30 -2.38
N ILE A 24 0.74 10.55 -1.31
CA ILE A 24 0.07 10.81 -0.02
C ILE A 24 0.42 12.21 0.46
N ASN A 25 1.71 12.57 0.41
CA ASN A 25 2.17 13.87 0.85
C ASN A 25 1.48 15.00 0.07
N ALA A 26 1.40 14.87 -1.25
CA ALA A 26 0.77 15.87 -2.11
C ALA A 26 -0.72 16.01 -1.82
N VAL A 27 -1.43 14.89 -1.69
CA VAL A 27 -2.88 14.91 -1.46
C VAL A 27 -3.21 15.48 -0.08
N VAL A 28 -2.48 15.05 0.96
CA VAL A 28 -2.72 15.54 2.32
C VAL A 28 -2.45 17.04 2.39
N SER A 29 -1.36 17.52 1.77
CA SER A 29 -1.06 18.95 1.71
C SER A 29 -2.20 19.72 1.04
N ARG A 30 -2.68 19.23 -0.09
CA ARG A 30 -3.75 19.91 -0.84
C ARG A 30 -5.05 19.98 -0.05
N VAL A 31 -5.42 18.90 0.63
CA VAL A 31 -6.70 18.80 1.34
C VAL A 31 -6.67 19.54 2.67
N THR A 32 -5.58 19.44 3.41
CA THR A 32 -5.47 20.02 4.75
C THR A 32 -4.90 21.43 4.77
N GLY A 33 -4.23 21.84 3.70
CA GLY A 33 -3.50 23.11 3.67
C GLY A 33 -2.17 23.06 4.39
N ALA A 34 -1.77 21.92 4.97
CA ALA A 34 -0.48 21.80 5.64
C ALA A 34 0.64 21.80 4.60
N PRO A 35 1.76 22.48 4.86
CA PRO A 35 2.91 22.40 3.95
C PRO A 35 3.48 20.98 3.95
N THR A 36 3.98 20.55 2.80
CA THR A 36 4.52 19.19 2.65
C THR A 36 5.65 18.89 3.64
N SER A 37 6.38 19.92 4.07
CA SER A 37 7.47 19.77 5.03
C SER A 37 7.00 19.45 6.46
N SER A 38 5.70 19.56 6.75
CA SER A 38 5.17 19.32 8.08
C SER A 38 4.30 18.06 8.17
N ILE A 39 4.21 17.27 7.10
CA ILE A 39 3.41 16.06 7.07
C ILE A 39 4.30 14.86 7.39
N LEU A 40 3.89 14.07 8.39
CA LEU A 40 4.58 12.84 8.76
C LEU A 40 3.82 11.65 8.19
N ILE A 41 4.52 10.79 7.45
CA ILE A 41 3.93 9.60 6.84
C ILE A 41 4.74 8.39 7.27
N LEU A 42 4.06 7.40 7.84
CA LEU A 42 4.64 6.12 8.20
C LEU A 42 3.97 5.02 7.39
N ILE A 43 4.77 4.25 6.65
CA ILE A 43 4.28 3.07 5.94
C ILE A 43 4.91 1.85 6.59
N ARG A 44 4.06 0.92 7.04
CA ARG A 44 4.50 -0.34 7.64
C ARG A 44 4.20 -1.47 6.67
N GLU A 45 5.22 -2.28 6.38
CA GLU A 45 5.06 -3.44 5.52
C GLU A 45 4.97 -4.71 6.37
N HIS A 46 4.03 -5.58 6.00
CA HIS A 46 3.79 -6.83 6.71
C HIS A 46 3.80 -7.99 5.72
N ALA A 47 4.20 -9.17 6.18
CA ALA A 47 4.03 -10.38 5.39
C ALA A 47 2.55 -10.55 5.03
N GLY A 48 2.27 -11.04 3.84
CA GLY A 48 0.88 -11.24 3.39
C GLY A 48 0.08 -12.09 4.36
N ASN A 49 0.69 -13.13 4.92
CA ASN A 49 0.03 -14.03 5.87
C ASN A 49 -0.27 -13.41 7.23
N GLN A 50 0.05 -12.14 7.44
CA GLN A 50 -0.40 -11.38 8.60
C GLN A 50 -1.76 -10.72 8.36
N PHE A 51 -2.31 -10.86 7.16
CA PHE A 51 -3.62 -10.32 6.79
C PHE A 51 -4.57 -11.46 6.48
N MET A 52 -5.79 -11.33 6.95
CA MET A 52 -6.88 -12.24 6.58
C MET A 52 -8.04 -11.44 6.04
N GLU A 53 -8.56 -11.87 4.91
CA GLU A 53 -9.71 -11.24 4.29
C GLU A 53 -10.71 -12.32 3.87
N GLY A 54 -11.94 -12.21 4.36
CA GLY A 54 -12.96 -13.20 4.06
C GLY A 54 -12.63 -14.62 4.52
N GLY A 55 -11.84 -14.75 5.59
CA GLY A 55 -11.42 -16.04 6.11
C GLY A 55 -10.18 -16.63 5.43
N GLU A 56 -9.59 -15.92 4.47
CA GLU A 56 -8.42 -16.39 3.72
C GLU A 56 -7.20 -15.54 4.09
N LEU A 57 -6.07 -16.20 4.32
CA LEU A 57 -4.80 -15.51 4.49
C LEU A 57 -4.31 -15.00 3.13
N LEU A 58 -3.71 -13.83 3.11
CA LEU A 58 -3.27 -13.21 1.87
C LEU A 58 -1.83 -13.62 1.51
N PRO A 59 -1.49 -13.64 0.21
CA PRO A 59 -0.11 -13.78 -0.22
C PRO A 59 0.63 -12.45 -0.08
N ASP A 60 1.96 -12.50 -0.18
CA ASP A 60 2.73 -11.27 -0.37
C ASP A 60 2.35 -10.64 -1.72
N TYR A 61 2.54 -9.33 -1.82
CA TYR A 61 2.36 -8.61 -3.07
C TYR A 61 3.42 -9.06 -4.09
N VAL A 62 2.99 -9.32 -5.31
CA VAL A 62 3.92 -9.63 -6.42
C VAL A 62 3.73 -8.57 -7.49
N THR A 63 4.73 -7.71 -7.65
CA THR A 63 4.66 -6.58 -8.58
C THR A 63 4.70 -7.07 -10.03
N GLY A 64 3.66 -6.74 -10.79
CA GLY A 64 3.60 -6.98 -12.22
C GLY A 64 4.26 -5.85 -13.03
N PRO A 65 4.28 -5.99 -14.37
CA PRO A 65 4.95 -5.02 -15.24
C PRO A 65 4.40 -3.60 -15.13
N ASN A 66 3.12 -3.46 -14.79
CA ASN A 66 2.47 -2.16 -14.65
C ASN A 66 2.22 -1.79 -13.19
N GLY A 67 2.92 -2.45 -12.26
CA GLY A 67 2.77 -2.19 -10.83
C GLY A 67 1.58 -2.89 -10.18
N GLU A 68 0.83 -3.70 -10.93
CA GLU A 68 -0.32 -4.44 -10.42
C GLU A 68 0.11 -5.59 -9.51
N ASP A 69 -0.80 -6.02 -8.66
CA ASP A 69 -0.58 -7.12 -7.72
C ASP A 69 -0.95 -8.46 -8.37
N LEU A 70 0.01 -9.16 -8.94
CA LEU A 70 -0.24 -10.43 -9.63
C LEU A 70 -0.74 -11.51 -8.67
N ALA A 71 -0.21 -11.54 -7.45
CA ALA A 71 -0.63 -12.52 -6.45
C ALA A 71 -2.06 -12.23 -5.96
N GLY A 72 -2.40 -10.96 -5.76
CA GLY A 72 -3.74 -10.55 -5.36
C GLY A 72 -4.76 -10.86 -6.43
N GLU A 73 -4.44 -10.63 -7.69
CA GLU A 73 -5.33 -10.98 -8.80
C GLU A 73 -5.58 -12.48 -8.89
N ALA A 74 -4.54 -13.29 -8.72
CA ALA A 74 -4.69 -14.74 -8.73
C ALA A 74 -5.58 -15.21 -7.57
N ALA A 75 -5.40 -14.66 -6.38
CA ALA A 75 -6.23 -14.98 -5.22
C ALA A 75 -7.68 -14.59 -5.45
N LEU A 76 -7.93 -13.43 -6.04
CA LEU A 76 -9.27 -12.95 -6.34
C LEU A 76 -9.97 -13.85 -7.35
N LYS A 77 -9.26 -14.32 -8.38
CA LYS A 77 -9.82 -15.26 -9.36
C LYS A 77 -10.25 -16.58 -8.70
N GLN A 78 -9.45 -17.09 -7.77
CA GLN A 78 -9.79 -18.31 -7.04
C GLN A 78 -11.06 -18.12 -6.21
N ARG A 79 -11.23 -16.94 -5.61
CA ARG A 79 -12.43 -16.66 -4.80
C ARG A 79 -13.68 -16.49 -5.63
N SER A 80 -13.55 -16.01 -6.86
CA SER A 80 -14.72 -15.75 -7.72
C SER A 80 -15.25 -17.02 -8.40
N ASN A 81 -14.56 -18.13 -8.23
CA ASN A 81 -15.03 -19.44 -8.70
C ASN A 81 -15.72 -20.17 -7.55
#